data_a0328efda1b176a1b2da00674e23caff
#
_entry.id   a0328efda1b176a1b2da00674e23caff
#
_cell.length_a   1.000
_cell.length_b   1.000
_cell.length_c   1.000
_cell.angle_alpha   90.00
_cell.angle_beta   90.00
_cell.angle_gamma   90.00
#
_symmetry.space_group_name_H-M   'P 1'
#
loop_
_entity.id
_entity.type
_entity.pdbx_description
1 polymer ?
#
loop_
_entity_poly.entity_id
_entity_poly.type
_entity_poly.pdbx_seq_one_letter_code
_entity_poly.pdbx_strand_id
1 'polypeptide(L)'
;MAKNTYDSKAIEVLSGLDPVKKRPGMYTDTSCPNHLIQEVLDNSVDEAISGHCSNIKVKIQKDGFIKVSDDGRGMPVDIHPEHKVSGVELILCKLHAGAKFSGDEYNFSGGLHGVGVSVVNALSESLQVNIKRDAKEHEMQFSNGDKKNELKFVGDVGLRNTGTSIKFKPNSDYFESDKIKTEELKHLLKAKAVLCPGLTIDFHDEGTKEKTKWYFEDGLKSYLEDQSDGVDLILDESIVSSNSSKDQEVEFVINWASKPYKNKLDETYVNLIPTAQGGSHLNGFKSGLLDALKEFCEYRSLLPKGLKINADDVINNATFVVSSKMQNPQFAGQTKERLDSKDHMTFVSSSTKDILSIWFNKHTEEGEKIAELAIISAQARAKASSTVERKKTFKGPALPGKLSDCNSEDLNETELFLVEGDSAGGSAKQARERSFQAIMPLRGKILNTWDLESNEIIKSQEIKNLSTAIGVLPGNADVSSLRYGKICILADADSDGLHIATLLFALFLRHFKTLVNDGRIFIAMPPLYRVDCGKEVLYALDELQKDKIVKDFKNKKGKPKINIQRFKGLGEMNPSQLRETVMDPETRQLVRLSISASDNANAMMDLLLSKKNAPARKEWLEKKGSLVRI
;
A
#
# COMPACT_ATOMS: atom_id res chain seq x y z
N MET A 1 22.79 29.39 28.89
CA MET A 1 21.74 28.69 28.11
C MET A 1 21.69 29.33 26.74
N ALA A 2 22.23 28.65 25.71
CA ALA A 2 22.17 29.16 24.36
C ALA A 2 20.73 28.97 23.88
N LYS A 3 20.06 30.07 23.49
CA LYS A 3 18.78 30.05 22.78
C LYS A 3 19.02 29.34 21.44
N ASN A 4 18.51 28.14 21.27
CA ASN A 4 18.37 27.50 19.97
C ASN A 4 17.33 28.33 19.19
N THR A 5 17.80 29.36 18.52
CA THR A 5 17.00 30.11 17.55
C THR A 5 16.96 29.28 16.29
N TYR A 6 15.78 28.71 15.95
CA TYR A 6 15.52 28.13 14.63
C TYR A 6 15.52 29.30 13.63
N ASP A 7 16.63 29.44 12.91
CA ASP A 7 16.83 30.47 11.89
C ASP A 7 17.13 29.82 10.54
N SER A 8 17.28 30.62 9.49
CA SER A 8 17.59 30.16 8.14
C SER A 8 18.89 29.34 8.02
N LYS A 9 19.81 29.45 9.01
CA LYS A 9 21.05 28.66 9.04
C LYS A 9 20.80 27.20 9.42
N ALA A 10 19.63 26.90 10.05
CA ALA A 10 19.22 25.54 10.36
C ALA A 10 18.61 24.81 9.14
N ILE A 11 18.41 25.52 8.02
CA ILE A 11 17.89 24.93 6.78
C ILE A 11 19.06 24.31 6.01
N GLU A 12 19.08 22.97 5.97
CA GLU A 12 20.05 22.22 5.16
C GLU A 12 19.50 21.99 3.75
N VAL A 13 20.25 22.40 2.73
CA VAL A 13 19.93 22.15 1.32
C VAL A 13 20.78 20.99 0.84
N LEU A 14 20.12 19.90 0.45
CA LEU A 14 20.77 18.70 -0.09
C LEU A 14 20.98 18.85 -1.59
N SER A 15 22.11 18.37 -2.11
CA SER A 15 22.44 18.43 -3.53
C SER A 15 22.86 17.05 -4.08
N GLY A 16 22.84 16.90 -5.40
CA GLY A 16 23.26 15.66 -6.06
C GLY A 16 22.45 14.45 -5.59
N LEU A 17 23.12 13.41 -5.08
CA LEU A 17 22.53 12.17 -4.59
C LEU A 17 22.30 12.14 -3.07
N ASP A 18 22.64 13.18 -2.34
CA ASP A 18 22.46 13.25 -0.88
C ASP A 18 20.99 13.09 -0.42
N PRO A 19 20.00 13.63 -1.14
CA PRO A 19 18.59 13.39 -0.78
C PRO A 19 18.23 11.92 -0.75
N VAL A 20 18.74 11.12 -1.70
CA VAL A 20 18.51 9.67 -1.78
C VAL A 20 19.17 8.95 -0.60
N LYS A 21 20.43 9.27 -0.31
CA LYS A 21 21.18 8.66 0.81
C LYS A 21 20.56 8.98 2.17
N LYS A 22 20.05 10.21 2.35
CA LYS A 22 19.37 10.62 3.61
C LYS A 22 17.97 10.06 3.78
N ARG A 23 17.22 9.87 2.71
CA ARG A 23 15.83 9.44 2.72
C ARG A 23 15.55 8.37 1.66
N PRO A 24 16.22 7.21 1.72
CA PRO A 24 16.10 6.18 0.67
C PRO A 24 14.65 5.71 0.46
N GLY A 25 13.84 5.60 1.50
CA GLY A 25 12.44 5.20 1.41
C GLY A 25 11.50 6.16 0.64
N MET A 26 11.97 7.36 0.27
CA MET A 26 11.25 8.26 -0.65
C MET A 26 11.46 7.88 -2.12
N TYR A 27 12.50 7.11 -2.43
CA TYR A 27 12.95 6.82 -3.79
C TYR A 27 12.87 5.35 -4.16
N THR A 28 12.90 4.45 -3.17
CA THR A 28 12.91 3.00 -3.37
C THR A 28 12.27 2.26 -2.21
N ASP A 29 11.86 1.01 -2.43
CA ASP A 29 11.56 0.09 -1.35
C ASP A 29 12.86 -0.29 -0.62
N THR A 30 12.91 -0.08 0.69
CA THR A 30 14.06 -0.36 1.54
C THR A 30 13.97 -1.70 2.26
N SER A 31 12.96 -2.50 2.03
CA SER A 31 12.81 -3.83 2.64
C SER A 31 13.89 -4.81 2.17
N CYS A 32 14.23 -4.75 0.88
CA CYS A 32 15.30 -5.55 0.26
C CYS A 32 15.77 -4.89 -1.05
N PRO A 33 16.92 -5.31 -1.64
CA PRO A 33 17.47 -4.68 -2.85
C PRO A 33 16.73 -4.96 -4.16
N ASN A 34 15.65 -5.74 -4.17
CA ASN A 34 14.94 -6.13 -5.40
C ASN A 34 14.53 -4.96 -6.26
N HIS A 35 14.08 -3.85 -5.65
CA HIS A 35 13.64 -2.68 -6.40
C HIS A 35 14.80 -2.00 -7.15
N LEU A 36 16.05 -2.05 -6.63
CA LEU A 36 17.21 -1.55 -7.38
C LEU A 36 17.46 -2.36 -8.67
N ILE A 37 17.26 -3.70 -8.58
CA ILE A 37 17.37 -4.57 -9.76
C ILE A 37 16.30 -4.20 -10.78
N GLN A 38 15.07 -3.97 -10.31
CA GLN A 38 13.94 -3.56 -11.14
C GLN A 38 14.23 -2.25 -11.87
N GLU A 39 14.76 -1.23 -11.22
CA GLU A 39 15.06 0.07 -11.84
C GLU A 39 16.11 -0.05 -12.97
N VAL A 40 17.12 -0.92 -12.81
CA VAL A 40 18.08 -1.20 -13.89
C VAL A 40 17.43 -2.00 -15.02
N LEU A 41 16.64 -3.02 -14.66
CA LEU A 41 15.92 -3.86 -15.62
C LEU A 41 14.93 -3.04 -16.46
N ASP A 42 14.17 -2.14 -15.82
CA ASP A 42 13.16 -1.31 -16.50
C ASP A 42 13.78 -0.43 -17.59
N ASN A 43 15.03 0.01 -17.43
CA ASN A 43 15.72 0.74 -18.50
C ASN A 43 16.06 -0.16 -19.70
N SER A 44 16.48 -1.40 -19.46
CA SER A 44 16.73 -2.37 -20.52
C SER A 44 15.43 -2.80 -21.22
N VAL A 45 14.33 -2.90 -20.46
CA VAL A 45 12.99 -3.20 -20.98
C VAL A 45 12.43 -2.03 -21.80
N ASP A 46 12.69 -0.78 -21.42
CA ASP A 46 12.30 0.39 -22.21
C ASP A 46 12.97 0.40 -23.61
N GLU A 47 14.24 -0.07 -23.71
CA GLU A 47 14.90 -0.30 -25.00
C GLU A 47 14.18 -1.41 -25.81
N ALA A 48 13.67 -2.47 -25.12
CA ALA A 48 12.94 -3.53 -25.79
C ALA A 48 11.56 -3.06 -26.30
N ILE A 49 10.81 -2.29 -25.51
CA ILE A 49 9.53 -1.69 -25.93
C ILE A 49 9.74 -0.80 -27.16
N SER A 50 10.88 -0.09 -27.21
CA SER A 50 11.22 0.78 -28.35
C SER A 50 11.80 0.01 -29.55
N GLY A 51 11.84 -1.34 -29.49
CA GLY A 51 12.30 -2.19 -30.59
C GLY A 51 13.82 -2.26 -30.77
N HIS A 52 14.59 -1.82 -29.78
CA HIS A 52 16.05 -1.75 -29.87
C HIS A 52 16.78 -2.84 -29.07
N CYS A 53 16.09 -3.60 -28.24
CA CYS A 53 16.66 -4.68 -27.43
C CYS A 53 15.84 -5.97 -27.61
N SER A 54 16.53 -7.10 -27.72
CA SER A 54 15.93 -8.44 -27.84
C SER A 54 16.45 -9.42 -26.79
N ASN A 55 17.53 -9.08 -26.09
CA ASN A 55 18.10 -9.95 -25.08
C ASN A 55 18.52 -9.18 -23.82
N ILE A 56 18.02 -9.58 -22.67
CA ILE A 56 18.41 -9.07 -21.36
C ILE A 56 18.98 -10.22 -20.53
N LYS A 57 20.11 -9.96 -19.85
CA LYS A 57 20.75 -10.94 -18.96
C LYS A 57 20.84 -10.38 -17.56
N VAL A 58 20.28 -11.10 -16.59
CA VAL A 58 20.35 -10.77 -15.16
C VAL A 58 21.16 -11.83 -14.43
N LYS A 59 22.19 -11.39 -13.72
CA LYS A 59 23.10 -12.30 -13.01
C LYS A 59 23.32 -11.85 -11.58
N ILE A 60 23.05 -12.74 -10.62
CA ILE A 60 23.40 -12.57 -9.22
C ILE A 60 24.72 -13.32 -8.99
N GLN A 61 25.75 -12.60 -8.53
CA GLN A 61 27.08 -13.18 -8.30
C GLN A 61 27.24 -13.59 -6.83
N LYS A 62 28.11 -14.55 -6.57
CA LYS A 62 28.37 -15.06 -5.20
C LYS A 62 28.92 -13.99 -4.24
N ASP A 63 29.61 -13.00 -4.76
CA ASP A 63 30.19 -11.88 -4.01
C ASP A 63 29.21 -10.75 -3.71
N GLY A 64 27.91 -10.97 -4.02
CA GLY A 64 26.83 -10.01 -3.78
C GLY A 64 26.66 -8.95 -4.87
N PHE A 65 27.44 -9.02 -5.95
CA PHE A 65 27.21 -8.18 -7.12
C PHE A 65 26.03 -8.69 -7.95
N ILE A 66 25.30 -7.73 -8.49
CA ILE A 66 24.20 -7.94 -9.43
C ILE A 66 24.62 -7.33 -10.76
N LYS A 67 24.41 -8.04 -11.85
CA LYS A 67 24.70 -7.57 -13.20
C LYS A 67 23.47 -7.69 -14.07
N VAL A 68 23.04 -6.58 -14.66
CA VAL A 68 22.01 -6.52 -15.70
C VAL A 68 22.67 -6.05 -17.00
N SER A 69 22.42 -6.74 -18.10
CA SER A 69 23.01 -6.42 -19.40
C SER A 69 21.97 -6.58 -20.49
N ASP A 70 21.91 -5.66 -21.42
CA ASP A 70 21.05 -5.68 -22.59
C ASP A 70 21.86 -5.55 -23.90
N ASP A 71 21.19 -5.82 -25.01
CA ASP A 71 21.70 -5.61 -26.37
C ASP A 71 21.06 -4.39 -27.07
N GLY A 72 20.59 -3.39 -26.28
CA GLY A 72 19.99 -2.16 -26.77
C GLY A 72 20.99 -1.19 -27.43
N ARG A 73 20.58 0.05 -27.62
CA ARG A 73 21.41 1.09 -28.29
C ARG A 73 22.66 1.50 -27.50
N GLY A 74 22.69 1.20 -26.19
CA GLY A 74 23.70 1.70 -25.25
C GLY A 74 23.43 3.12 -24.77
N MET A 75 23.74 3.41 -23.51
CA MET A 75 23.60 4.75 -22.94
C MET A 75 24.40 5.79 -23.74
N PRO A 76 23.95 7.08 -23.82
CA PRO A 76 24.68 8.13 -24.50
C PRO A 76 26.03 8.39 -23.81
N VAL A 77 27.11 8.35 -24.60
CA VAL A 77 28.50 8.51 -24.14
C VAL A 77 29.08 9.90 -24.49
N ASP A 78 28.38 10.65 -25.35
CA ASP A 78 28.74 11.98 -25.77
C ASP A 78 28.68 13.02 -24.64
N ILE A 79 29.36 14.12 -24.80
CA ILE A 79 29.41 15.22 -23.83
C ILE A 79 28.15 16.09 -23.98
N HIS A 80 27.38 16.21 -22.91
CA HIS A 80 26.20 17.06 -22.91
C HIS A 80 26.57 18.54 -23.11
N PRO A 81 25.92 19.24 -24.05
CA PRO A 81 26.34 20.59 -24.45
C PRO A 81 26.31 21.63 -23.32
N GLU A 82 25.33 21.55 -22.42
CA GLU A 82 25.19 22.49 -21.30
C GLU A 82 25.97 22.06 -20.05
N HIS A 83 25.90 20.81 -19.69
CA HIS A 83 26.47 20.29 -18.44
C HIS A 83 27.96 19.93 -18.53
N LYS A 84 28.52 19.84 -19.77
CA LYS A 84 29.96 19.56 -20.03
C LYS A 84 30.48 18.25 -19.43
N VAL A 85 29.59 17.29 -19.16
CA VAL A 85 29.90 15.92 -18.69
C VAL A 85 29.27 14.92 -19.64
N SER A 86 29.69 13.64 -19.58
CA SER A 86 29.09 12.58 -20.42
C SER A 86 27.62 12.31 -20.05
N GLY A 87 26.82 11.89 -21.03
CA GLY A 87 25.44 11.49 -20.79
C GLY A 87 25.31 10.44 -19.71
N VAL A 88 26.24 9.47 -19.65
CA VAL A 88 26.33 8.44 -18.60
C VAL A 88 26.49 9.06 -17.22
N GLU A 89 27.38 10.02 -17.06
CA GLU A 89 27.59 10.73 -15.79
C GLU A 89 26.35 11.47 -15.34
N LEU A 90 25.66 12.14 -16.27
CA LEU A 90 24.41 12.82 -15.97
C LEU A 90 23.34 11.87 -15.45
N ILE A 91 23.14 10.74 -16.16
CA ILE A 91 22.10 9.76 -15.82
C ILE A 91 22.37 9.10 -14.46
N LEU A 92 23.64 8.87 -14.11
CA LEU A 92 24.02 8.16 -12.89
C LEU A 92 24.25 9.07 -11.68
N CYS A 93 24.58 10.37 -11.89
CA CYS A 93 24.94 11.28 -10.78
C CYS A 93 23.92 12.39 -10.53
N LYS A 94 22.94 12.60 -11.42
CA LYS A 94 21.94 13.65 -11.25
C LYS A 94 20.53 13.05 -11.19
N LEU A 95 19.75 13.52 -10.23
CA LEU A 95 18.31 13.25 -10.19
C LEU A 95 17.61 14.04 -11.29
N HIS A 96 16.52 13.48 -11.82
CA HIS A 96 15.72 14.10 -12.87
C HIS A 96 16.50 14.37 -14.17
N ALA A 97 17.44 13.46 -14.50
CA ALA A 97 18.18 13.47 -15.76
C ALA A 97 17.79 12.23 -16.59
N GLY A 98 17.35 12.45 -17.84
CA GLY A 98 17.00 11.36 -18.76
C GLY A 98 16.34 11.84 -20.04
N ALA A 99 16.45 11.06 -21.11
CA ALA A 99 15.89 11.36 -22.44
C ALA A 99 14.37 11.08 -22.54
N LYS A 100 13.75 10.57 -21.47
CA LYS A 100 12.33 10.15 -21.44
C LYS A 100 11.37 11.30 -21.14
N PHE A 101 11.86 12.50 -20.84
CA PHE A 101 11.03 13.68 -20.57
C PHE A 101 10.46 14.35 -21.82
N SER A 102 11.13 14.25 -22.96
CA SER A 102 10.71 14.91 -24.22
C SER A 102 9.66 14.12 -25.02
N GLY A 103 9.49 12.82 -24.74
CA GLY A 103 8.55 11.96 -25.48
C GLY A 103 8.96 11.60 -26.92
N ASP A 104 10.05 12.19 -27.44
CA ASP A 104 10.47 12.01 -28.84
C ASP A 104 11.15 10.65 -29.10
N GLU A 105 11.83 10.11 -28.08
CA GLU A 105 12.63 8.89 -28.19
C GLU A 105 11.91 7.61 -27.72
N TYR A 106 10.88 7.76 -26.87
CA TYR A 106 10.14 6.66 -26.27
C TYR A 106 8.64 6.97 -26.24
N ASN A 107 7.84 6.26 -27.03
CA ASN A 107 6.38 6.40 -27.03
C ASN A 107 5.76 5.97 -25.69
N PHE A 108 6.24 4.85 -25.16
CA PHE A 108 5.85 4.32 -23.85
C PHE A 108 7.12 3.99 -23.07
N SER A 109 7.15 4.34 -21.79
CA SER A 109 8.30 4.09 -20.93
C SER A 109 7.86 3.81 -19.50
N GLY A 110 8.54 2.88 -18.84
CA GLY A 110 8.41 2.63 -17.42
C GLY A 110 9.16 3.64 -16.55
N GLY A 111 10.29 4.15 -17.05
CA GLY A 111 11.14 5.12 -16.35
C GLY A 111 10.70 6.55 -16.58
N LEU A 112 9.83 7.10 -15.72
CA LEU A 112 9.20 8.42 -15.91
C LEU A 112 9.90 9.57 -15.21
N HIS A 113 10.57 9.32 -14.09
CA HIS A 113 11.05 10.37 -13.19
C HIS A 113 12.53 10.73 -13.40
N GLY A 114 13.26 9.97 -14.23
CA GLY A 114 14.69 10.19 -14.46
C GLY A 114 15.55 10.04 -13.19
N VAL A 115 15.13 9.17 -12.27
CA VAL A 115 15.83 8.97 -10.99
C VAL A 115 16.28 7.52 -10.74
N GLY A 116 15.73 6.52 -11.44
CA GLY A 116 15.92 5.10 -11.12
C GLY A 116 17.38 4.69 -11.01
N VAL A 117 18.16 4.86 -12.07
CA VAL A 117 19.58 4.42 -12.07
C VAL A 117 20.46 5.29 -11.17
N SER A 118 20.14 6.56 -10.99
CA SER A 118 20.86 7.43 -10.05
C SER A 118 20.59 7.02 -8.60
N VAL A 119 19.38 6.52 -8.30
CA VAL A 119 19.06 5.91 -7.01
C VAL A 119 19.83 4.61 -6.80
N VAL A 120 19.94 3.75 -7.84
CA VAL A 120 20.77 2.54 -7.78
C VAL A 120 22.22 2.90 -7.46
N ASN A 121 22.78 3.91 -8.13
CA ASN A 121 24.14 4.38 -7.88
C ASN A 121 24.30 4.91 -6.45
N ALA A 122 23.39 5.76 -5.98
CA ALA A 122 23.43 6.37 -4.64
C ALA A 122 23.41 5.33 -3.50
N LEU A 123 22.68 4.21 -3.70
CA LEU A 123 22.45 3.17 -2.69
C LEU A 123 23.33 1.92 -2.89
N SER A 124 24.36 2.01 -3.75
CA SER A 124 25.32 0.93 -3.99
C SER A 124 26.70 1.25 -3.42
N GLU A 125 27.37 0.26 -2.80
CA GLU A 125 28.77 0.35 -2.39
C GLU A 125 29.68 0.60 -3.61
N SER A 126 29.37 -0.07 -4.71
CA SER A 126 30.11 0.00 -5.97
C SER A 126 29.16 -0.19 -7.14
N LEU A 127 29.34 0.60 -8.17
CA LEU A 127 28.65 0.46 -9.45
C LEU A 127 29.63 0.63 -10.59
N GLN A 128 29.53 -0.25 -11.59
CA GLN A 128 30.28 -0.22 -12.83
C GLN A 128 29.31 -0.27 -14.00
N VAL A 129 29.48 0.64 -14.95
CA VAL A 129 28.73 0.63 -16.20
C VAL A 129 29.68 0.41 -17.36
N ASN A 130 29.34 -0.55 -18.22
CA ASN A 130 29.99 -0.80 -19.49
C ASN A 130 28.98 -0.53 -20.61
N ILE A 131 29.38 0.22 -21.61
CA ILE A 131 28.53 0.67 -22.70
C ILE A 131 29.19 0.34 -24.01
N LYS A 132 28.47 -0.34 -24.89
CA LYS A 132 28.85 -0.60 -26.27
C LYS A 132 27.98 0.22 -27.19
N ARG A 133 28.58 1.21 -27.83
CA ARG A 133 27.91 2.14 -28.72
C ARG A 133 28.88 2.66 -29.79
N ASP A 134 28.42 2.86 -30.99
CA ASP A 134 29.18 3.40 -32.11
C ASP A 134 30.51 2.64 -32.36
N ALA A 135 30.45 1.29 -32.33
CA ALA A 135 31.58 0.38 -32.47
C ALA A 135 32.67 0.51 -31.39
N LYS A 136 32.37 1.13 -30.26
CA LYS A 136 33.31 1.36 -29.15
C LYS A 136 32.72 0.85 -27.84
N GLU A 137 33.59 0.33 -26.98
CA GLU A 137 33.25 0.02 -25.60
C GLU A 137 33.81 1.07 -24.65
N HIS A 138 32.95 1.51 -23.73
CA HIS A 138 33.30 2.49 -22.71
C HIS A 138 32.96 1.95 -21.33
N GLU A 139 33.73 2.38 -20.32
CA GLU A 139 33.54 1.99 -18.93
C GLU A 139 33.60 3.21 -17.99
N MET A 140 32.76 3.20 -16.98
CA MET A 140 32.77 4.16 -15.89
C MET A 140 32.45 3.48 -14.56
N GLN A 141 33.08 3.92 -13.46
CA GLN A 141 32.94 3.31 -12.15
C GLN A 141 32.55 4.34 -11.10
N PHE A 142 31.75 3.90 -10.12
CA PHE A 142 31.25 4.70 -9.02
C PHE A 142 31.44 3.96 -7.70
N SER A 143 31.54 4.71 -6.61
CA SER A 143 31.60 4.19 -5.26
C SER A 143 30.70 5.03 -4.35
N ASN A 144 29.74 4.41 -3.68
CA ASN A 144 28.78 5.08 -2.82
C ASN A 144 28.10 6.30 -3.49
N GLY A 145 27.77 6.18 -4.78
CA GLY A 145 27.14 7.24 -5.57
C GLY A 145 28.11 8.24 -6.20
N ASP A 146 29.37 8.28 -5.79
CA ASP A 146 30.36 9.23 -6.28
C ASP A 146 31.16 8.65 -7.45
N LYS A 147 31.45 9.50 -8.43
CA LYS A 147 32.28 9.15 -9.57
C LYS A 147 33.70 8.78 -9.13
N LYS A 148 34.17 7.58 -9.50
CA LYS A 148 35.51 7.09 -9.20
C LYS A 148 36.52 7.38 -10.32
N ASN A 149 36.06 7.38 -11.57
CA ASN A 149 36.88 7.70 -12.75
C ASN A 149 36.05 8.37 -13.83
N GLU A 150 36.69 9.03 -14.78
CA GLU A 150 36.05 9.51 -15.98
C GLU A 150 35.63 8.34 -16.89
N LEU A 151 34.71 8.63 -17.85
CA LEU A 151 34.31 7.65 -18.85
C LEU A 151 35.54 7.28 -19.71
N LYS A 152 35.95 6.01 -19.66
CA LYS A 152 37.12 5.49 -20.35
C LYS A 152 36.72 4.70 -21.58
N PHE A 153 37.43 4.92 -22.69
CA PHE A 153 37.42 4.00 -23.82
C PHE A 153 38.19 2.74 -23.45
N VAL A 154 37.54 1.59 -23.65
CA VAL A 154 38.09 0.25 -23.32
C VAL A 154 38.65 -0.44 -24.56
N GLY A 155 37.96 -0.34 -25.69
CA GLY A 155 38.35 -0.98 -26.93
C GLY A 155 37.29 -0.86 -28.02
N ASP A 156 37.64 -1.30 -29.22
CA ASP A 156 36.72 -1.37 -30.33
C ASP A 156 35.90 -2.65 -30.29
N VAL A 157 34.64 -2.57 -30.68
CA VAL A 157 33.71 -3.70 -30.77
C VAL A 157 33.05 -3.73 -32.15
N GLY A 158 32.41 -4.84 -32.50
CA GLY A 158 31.67 -4.90 -33.78
C GLY A 158 30.53 -3.89 -33.81
N LEU A 159 30.24 -3.27 -34.96
CA LEU A 159 29.22 -2.24 -35.14
C LEU A 159 27.82 -2.67 -34.64
N ARG A 160 27.52 -3.96 -34.76
CA ARG A 160 26.25 -4.54 -34.26
C ARG A 160 26.28 -4.97 -32.82
N ASN A 161 27.43 -4.90 -32.13
CA ASN A 161 27.58 -5.28 -30.75
C ASN A 161 27.35 -4.04 -29.89
N THR A 162 26.09 -3.72 -29.64
CA THR A 162 25.64 -2.58 -28.85
C THR A 162 25.05 -3.05 -27.52
N GLY A 163 24.81 -2.16 -26.58
CA GLY A 163 24.08 -2.42 -25.33
C GLY A 163 24.71 -1.76 -24.11
N THR A 164 24.01 -1.90 -23.00
CA THR A 164 24.45 -1.43 -21.68
C THR A 164 24.58 -2.60 -20.72
N SER A 165 25.59 -2.54 -19.88
CA SER A 165 25.78 -3.49 -18.79
C SER A 165 26.06 -2.73 -17.49
N ILE A 166 25.18 -2.85 -16.52
CA ILE A 166 25.34 -2.29 -15.17
C ILE A 166 25.60 -3.41 -14.20
N LYS A 167 26.73 -3.34 -13.50
CA LYS A 167 27.14 -4.22 -12.41
C LYS A 167 27.19 -3.41 -11.13
N PHE A 168 26.42 -3.76 -10.11
CA PHE A 168 26.37 -3.01 -8.86
C PHE A 168 26.29 -3.94 -7.65
N LYS A 169 26.71 -3.44 -6.50
CA LYS A 169 26.57 -4.10 -5.21
C LYS A 169 25.79 -3.19 -4.28
N PRO A 170 24.55 -3.57 -3.88
CA PRO A 170 23.77 -2.80 -2.94
C PRO A 170 24.52 -2.57 -1.62
N ASN A 171 24.40 -1.39 -1.04
CA ASN A 171 24.95 -1.10 0.27
C ASN A 171 23.91 -1.49 1.34
N SER A 172 24.27 -2.48 2.16
CA SER A 172 23.40 -3.05 3.20
C SER A 172 22.91 -2.05 4.24
N ASP A 173 23.59 -0.90 4.41
CA ASP A 173 23.18 0.13 5.37
C ASP A 173 21.83 0.79 5.05
N TYR A 174 21.37 0.67 3.80
CA TYR A 174 20.12 1.29 3.34
C TYR A 174 18.92 0.32 3.34
N PHE A 175 19.12 -0.97 3.57
CA PHE A 175 18.07 -1.99 3.47
C PHE A 175 17.86 -2.72 4.79
N GLU A 176 16.59 -3.10 5.05
CA GLU A 176 16.25 -3.93 6.21
C GLU A 176 16.84 -5.34 6.08
N SER A 177 16.94 -5.85 4.86
CA SER A 177 17.58 -7.11 4.51
C SER A 177 18.50 -6.92 3.31
N ASP A 178 19.72 -7.47 3.37
CA ASP A 178 20.68 -7.55 2.26
C ASP A 178 20.38 -8.66 1.25
N LYS A 179 19.38 -9.52 1.58
CA LYS A 179 19.05 -10.68 0.77
C LYS A 179 18.11 -10.32 -0.38
N ILE A 180 18.45 -10.78 -1.57
CA ILE A 180 17.57 -10.72 -2.72
C ILE A 180 16.47 -11.78 -2.57
N LYS A 181 15.23 -11.37 -2.74
CA LYS A 181 14.08 -12.28 -2.82
C LYS A 181 14.01 -12.85 -4.24
N THR A 182 14.72 -13.97 -4.46
CA THR A 182 14.94 -14.54 -5.79
C THR A 182 13.65 -14.95 -6.48
N GLU A 183 12.67 -15.50 -5.75
CA GLU A 183 11.40 -15.92 -6.35
C GLU A 183 10.55 -14.70 -6.84
N GLU A 184 10.51 -13.62 -6.06
CA GLU A 184 9.86 -12.37 -6.49
C GLU A 184 10.56 -11.78 -7.73
N LEU A 185 11.89 -11.82 -7.76
CA LEU A 185 12.67 -11.37 -8.92
C LEU A 185 12.39 -12.23 -10.16
N LYS A 186 12.39 -13.56 -10.03
CA LYS A 186 12.08 -14.49 -11.14
C LYS A 186 10.68 -14.25 -11.70
N HIS A 187 9.71 -14.03 -10.82
CA HIS A 187 8.35 -13.69 -11.24
C HIS A 187 8.32 -12.40 -12.05
N LEU A 188 9.00 -11.34 -11.58
CA LEU A 188 9.14 -10.07 -12.29
C LEU A 188 9.80 -10.28 -13.67
N LEU A 189 10.91 -11.04 -13.75
CA LEU A 189 11.62 -11.31 -15.01
C LEU A 189 10.74 -12.07 -16.00
N LYS A 190 10.01 -13.09 -15.52
CA LYS A 190 9.05 -13.85 -16.34
C LYS A 190 7.96 -12.92 -16.87
N ALA A 191 7.37 -12.08 -16.01
CA ALA A 191 6.34 -11.13 -16.41
C ALA A 191 6.84 -10.15 -17.50
N LYS A 192 8.06 -9.61 -17.36
CA LYS A 192 8.66 -8.72 -18.39
C LYS A 192 8.83 -9.42 -19.73
N ALA A 193 9.26 -10.69 -19.75
CA ALA A 193 9.40 -11.47 -20.97
C ALA A 193 8.02 -11.73 -21.63
N VAL A 194 7.00 -12.02 -20.83
CA VAL A 194 5.61 -12.21 -21.30
C VAL A 194 5.03 -10.94 -21.92
N LEU A 195 5.20 -9.80 -21.22
CA LEU A 195 4.63 -8.51 -21.61
C LEU A 195 5.36 -7.85 -22.80
N CYS A 196 6.51 -8.39 -23.18
CA CYS A 196 7.29 -7.92 -24.31
C CYS A 196 7.59 -9.10 -25.27
N PRO A 197 6.63 -9.50 -26.12
CA PRO A 197 6.81 -10.63 -27.03
C PRO A 197 8.08 -10.49 -27.87
N GLY A 198 8.83 -11.59 -28.00
CA GLY A 198 10.13 -11.60 -28.70
C GLY A 198 11.33 -11.20 -27.85
N LEU A 199 11.11 -10.71 -26.61
CA LEU A 199 12.20 -10.45 -25.67
C LEU A 199 12.65 -11.74 -25.00
N THR A 200 13.95 -12.00 -25.03
CA THR A 200 14.60 -13.08 -24.27
C THR A 200 15.17 -12.51 -22.97
N ILE A 201 14.84 -13.13 -21.82
CA ILE A 201 15.46 -12.82 -20.55
C ILE A 201 16.18 -14.05 -20.00
N ASP A 202 17.50 -13.94 -19.83
CA ASP A 202 18.36 -14.97 -19.22
C ASP A 202 18.65 -14.59 -17.77
N PHE A 203 18.26 -15.44 -16.83
CA PHE A 203 18.57 -15.31 -15.39
C PHE A 203 19.60 -16.33 -14.96
N HIS A 204 20.59 -15.90 -14.18
CA HIS A 204 21.60 -16.77 -13.59
C HIS A 204 21.93 -16.35 -12.16
N ASP A 205 21.64 -17.20 -11.20
CA ASP A 205 22.10 -17.08 -9.82
C ASP A 205 23.32 -18.01 -9.59
N GLU A 206 24.49 -17.43 -9.36
CA GLU A 206 25.72 -18.19 -9.08
C GLU A 206 25.70 -18.85 -7.71
N GLY A 207 24.94 -18.33 -6.75
CA GLY A 207 24.82 -18.88 -5.39
C GLY A 207 24.12 -20.22 -5.41
N THR A 208 22.95 -20.28 -6.03
CA THR A 208 22.15 -21.50 -6.18
C THR A 208 22.54 -22.32 -7.41
N LYS A 209 23.34 -21.76 -8.34
CA LYS A 209 23.68 -22.31 -9.66
C LYS A 209 22.45 -22.45 -10.58
N GLU A 210 21.38 -21.79 -10.28
CA GLU A 210 20.17 -21.80 -11.08
C GLU A 210 20.36 -20.97 -12.36
N LYS A 211 19.85 -21.50 -13.47
CA LYS A 211 19.79 -20.80 -14.75
C LYS A 211 18.40 -20.98 -15.32
N THR A 212 17.76 -19.88 -15.62
CA THR A 212 16.42 -19.86 -16.21
C THR A 212 16.40 -18.92 -17.40
N LYS A 213 15.71 -19.32 -18.45
CA LYS A 213 15.53 -18.51 -19.65
C LYS A 213 14.05 -18.42 -19.97
N TRP A 214 13.57 -17.20 -20.18
CA TRP A 214 12.20 -16.93 -20.61
C TRP A 214 12.19 -16.29 -21.99
N TYR A 215 11.30 -16.80 -22.84
CA TYR A 215 11.00 -16.28 -24.17
C TYR A 215 9.56 -16.67 -24.49
N PHE A 216 8.74 -15.71 -24.83
CA PHE A 216 7.34 -15.93 -25.19
C PHE A 216 7.06 -15.29 -26.55
N GLU A 217 6.52 -16.08 -27.45
CA GLU A 217 6.11 -15.62 -28.78
C GLU A 217 4.68 -15.08 -28.74
N ASP A 218 3.79 -15.80 -28.04
CA ASP A 218 2.35 -15.48 -27.89
C ASP A 218 2.02 -14.72 -26.57
N GLY A 219 3.03 -14.24 -25.87
CA GLY A 219 2.88 -13.32 -24.74
C GLY A 219 1.91 -13.77 -23.65
N LEU A 220 0.84 -13.01 -23.46
CA LEU A 220 -0.11 -13.17 -22.35
C LEU A 220 -0.88 -14.51 -22.39
N LYS A 221 -1.17 -15.07 -23.58
CA LYS A 221 -1.92 -16.33 -23.70
C LYS A 221 -1.18 -17.47 -23.03
N SER A 222 0.04 -17.72 -23.49
CA SER A 222 0.89 -18.79 -22.95
C SER A 222 1.15 -18.63 -21.45
N TYR A 223 1.26 -17.38 -20.98
CA TYR A 223 1.47 -17.10 -19.55
C TYR A 223 0.27 -17.50 -18.70
N LEU A 224 -0.95 -17.15 -19.11
CA LEU A 224 -2.15 -17.53 -18.40
C LEU A 224 -2.36 -19.04 -18.43
N GLU A 225 -2.13 -19.70 -19.57
CA GLU A 225 -2.22 -21.14 -19.72
C GLU A 225 -1.24 -21.86 -18.77
N ASP A 226 0.04 -21.46 -18.74
CA ASP A 226 1.05 -21.98 -17.83
C ASP A 226 0.66 -21.85 -16.33
N GLN A 227 0.10 -20.70 -15.95
CA GLN A 227 -0.28 -20.43 -14.56
C GLN A 227 -1.60 -21.11 -14.16
N SER A 228 -2.40 -21.51 -15.14
CA SER A 228 -3.69 -22.18 -14.94
C SER A 228 -3.62 -23.69 -15.19
N ASP A 229 -2.42 -24.26 -15.29
CA ASP A 229 -2.25 -25.69 -15.50
C ASP A 229 -2.93 -26.51 -14.38
N GLY A 230 -3.75 -27.49 -14.79
CA GLY A 230 -4.55 -28.32 -13.89
C GLY A 230 -5.79 -27.62 -13.30
N VAL A 231 -6.13 -26.39 -13.72
CA VAL A 231 -7.37 -25.69 -13.35
C VAL A 231 -8.46 -25.98 -14.38
N ASP A 232 -9.65 -26.31 -13.90
CA ASP A 232 -10.84 -26.51 -14.75
C ASP A 232 -11.38 -25.13 -15.19
N LEU A 233 -10.95 -24.69 -16.38
CA LEU A 233 -11.35 -23.43 -16.99
C LEU A 233 -12.63 -23.61 -17.81
N ILE A 234 -13.45 -22.56 -17.87
CA ILE A 234 -14.73 -22.56 -18.61
C ILE A 234 -14.52 -22.47 -20.10
N LEU A 235 -13.53 -21.69 -20.53
CA LEU A 235 -13.22 -21.51 -21.92
C LEU A 235 -12.07 -22.41 -22.32
N ASP A 236 -12.25 -23.17 -23.38
CA ASP A 236 -11.19 -24.00 -23.98
C ASP A 236 -10.00 -23.14 -24.44
N GLU A 237 -10.28 -21.94 -24.96
CA GLU A 237 -9.30 -20.91 -25.30
C GLU A 237 -9.59 -19.63 -24.52
N SER A 238 -8.57 -19.08 -23.86
CA SER A 238 -8.68 -17.81 -23.14
C SER A 238 -8.93 -16.65 -24.12
N ILE A 239 -9.72 -15.68 -23.69
CA ILE A 239 -9.97 -14.47 -24.49
C ILE A 239 -8.70 -13.61 -24.43
N VAL A 240 -8.05 -13.43 -25.56
CA VAL A 240 -6.92 -12.51 -25.72
C VAL A 240 -7.34 -11.40 -26.66
N SER A 241 -7.12 -10.17 -26.26
CA SER A 241 -7.42 -9.04 -27.13
C SER A 241 -6.62 -7.80 -26.77
N SER A 242 -6.49 -6.92 -27.74
CA SER A 242 -5.81 -5.64 -27.58
C SER A 242 -6.57 -4.55 -28.32
N ASN A 243 -6.46 -3.32 -27.81
CA ASN A 243 -6.87 -2.12 -28.52
C ASN A 243 -5.81 -1.03 -28.31
N SER A 244 -5.53 -0.28 -29.37
CA SER A 244 -4.54 0.78 -29.36
C SER A 244 -5.09 2.07 -29.95
N SER A 245 -4.68 3.19 -29.38
CA SER A 245 -4.84 4.53 -29.90
C SER A 245 -3.47 5.17 -30.09
N LYS A 246 -3.42 6.43 -30.51
CA LYS A 246 -2.14 7.14 -30.69
C LYS A 246 -1.26 7.14 -29.44
N ASP A 247 -1.89 7.31 -28.27
CA ASP A 247 -1.17 7.60 -27.01
C ASP A 247 -1.43 6.56 -25.90
N GLN A 248 -2.26 5.54 -26.20
CA GLN A 248 -2.69 4.54 -25.22
C GLN A 248 -2.90 3.18 -25.88
N GLU A 249 -2.55 2.13 -25.14
CA GLU A 249 -2.77 0.75 -25.55
C GLU A 249 -3.26 -0.06 -24.34
N VAL A 250 -4.17 -0.98 -24.55
CA VAL A 250 -4.56 -2.00 -23.60
C VAL A 250 -4.56 -3.36 -24.27
N GLU A 251 -3.93 -4.31 -23.63
CA GLU A 251 -3.94 -5.72 -23.96
C GLU A 251 -4.37 -6.51 -22.73
N PHE A 252 -5.20 -7.52 -22.92
CA PHE A 252 -5.58 -8.39 -21.83
C PHE A 252 -5.79 -9.83 -22.27
N VAL A 253 -5.61 -10.73 -21.33
CA VAL A 253 -6.04 -12.13 -21.42
C VAL A 253 -6.94 -12.43 -20.23
N ILE A 254 -8.03 -13.16 -20.46
CA ILE A 254 -8.98 -13.53 -19.41
C ILE A 254 -9.60 -14.90 -19.68
N ASN A 255 -9.82 -15.66 -18.60
CA ASN A 255 -10.61 -16.89 -18.57
C ASN A 255 -11.29 -16.99 -17.19
N TRP A 256 -12.19 -17.93 -17.01
CA TRP A 256 -12.88 -18.18 -15.75
C TRP A 256 -12.69 -19.62 -15.32
N ALA A 257 -12.44 -19.83 -14.02
CA ALA A 257 -12.45 -21.16 -13.43
C ALA A 257 -13.89 -21.55 -13.02
N SER A 258 -14.25 -22.82 -13.23
CA SER A 258 -15.55 -23.37 -12.82
C SER A 258 -15.75 -23.32 -11.30
N LYS A 259 -14.65 -23.32 -10.52
CA LYS A 259 -14.62 -23.23 -9.05
C LYS A 259 -13.51 -22.31 -8.56
N PRO A 260 -13.69 -21.61 -7.42
CA PRO A 260 -12.62 -20.84 -6.83
C PRO A 260 -11.39 -21.72 -6.54
N TYR A 261 -10.19 -21.24 -6.89
CA TYR A 261 -8.93 -21.93 -6.64
C TYR A 261 -7.88 -20.99 -6.00
N LYS A 262 -6.90 -21.60 -5.35
CA LYS A 262 -5.76 -20.87 -4.78
C LYS A 262 -4.78 -20.50 -5.91
N ASN A 263 -4.04 -19.41 -5.73
CA ASN A 263 -3.06 -18.90 -6.70
C ASN A 263 -3.67 -18.45 -8.04
N LYS A 264 -4.85 -17.84 -7.97
CA LYS A 264 -5.47 -17.21 -9.11
C LYS A 264 -4.58 -16.10 -9.67
N LEU A 265 -4.36 -16.12 -10.99
CA LEU A 265 -3.65 -15.05 -11.67
C LEU A 265 -4.60 -13.86 -11.83
N ASP A 266 -4.23 -12.72 -11.24
CA ASP A 266 -4.99 -11.46 -11.28
C ASP A 266 -4.02 -10.26 -11.33
N GLU A 267 -3.19 -10.24 -12.36
CA GLU A 267 -2.08 -9.31 -12.49
C GLU A 267 -2.41 -8.15 -13.40
N THR A 268 -1.89 -6.98 -13.05
CA THR A 268 -2.04 -5.77 -13.86
C THR A 268 -0.73 -5.02 -14.00
N TYR A 269 -0.52 -4.44 -15.19
CA TYR A 269 0.71 -3.78 -15.56
C TYR A 269 0.44 -2.47 -16.29
N VAL A 270 1.29 -1.47 -16.05
CA VAL A 270 1.29 -0.20 -16.79
C VAL A 270 2.70 0.09 -17.27
N ASN A 271 2.90 0.24 -18.58
CA ASN A 271 4.22 0.35 -19.20
C ASN A 271 5.18 -0.75 -18.71
N LEU A 272 4.68 -1.99 -18.64
CA LEU A 272 5.32 -3.20 -18.14
C LEU A 272 5.73 -3.16 -16.63
N ILE A 273 5.29 -2.16 -15.87
CA ILE A 273 5.49 -2.09 -14.42
C ILE A 273 4.32 -2.79 -13.74
N PRO A 274 4.57 -3.73 -12.80
CA PRO A 274 3.50 -4.37 -12.05
C PRO A 274 2.80 -3.37 -11.14
N THR A 275 1.46 -3.36 -11.21
CA THR A 275 0.63 -2.50 -10.36
C THR A 275 -0.13 -3.35 -9.35
N ALA A 276 0.57 -3.78 -8.31
CA ALA A 276 0.04 -4.71 -7.31
C ALA A 276 -1.22 -4.20 -6.58
N GLN A 277 -1.38 -2.87 -6.49
CA GLN A 277 -2.58 -2.22 -5.93
C GLN A 277 -3.60 -1.82 -7.02
N GLY A 278 -3.40 -2.26 -8.28
CA GLY A 278 -4.27 -1.96 -9.40
C GLY A 278 -4.29 -0.46 -9.75
N GLY A 279 -5.48 0.11 -9.84
CA GLY A 279 -5.67 1.53 -10.16
C GLY A 279 -6.73 1.76 -11.23
N SER A 280 -6.62 2.91 -11.90
CA SER A 280 -7.62 3.35 -12.90
C SER A 280 -7.80 2.38 -14.07
N HIS A 281 -6.72 1.78 -14.58
CA HIS A 281 -6.77 0.79 -15.68
C HIS A 281 -7.51 -0.49 -15.26
N LEU A 282 -7.24 -1.05 -14.06
CA LEU A 282 -7.97 -2.20 -13.55
C LEU A 282 -9.45 -1.87 -13.31
N ASN A 283 -9.74 -0.69 -12.77
CA ASN A 283 -11.11 -0.24 -12.57
C ASN A 283 -11.84 -0.07 -13.93
N GLY A 284 -11.15 0.46 -14.93
CA GLY A 284 -11.66 0.53 -16.31
C GLY A 284 -11.95 -0.85 -16.89
N PHE A 285 -11.01 -1.79 -16.77
CA PHE A 285 -11.20 -3.18 -17.22
C PHE A 285 -12.41 -3.84 -16.55
N LYS A 286 -12.49 -3.75 -15.21
CA LYS A 286 -13.63 -4.29 -14.45
C LYS A 286 -14.98 -3.65 -14.83
N SER A 287 -14.98 -2.34 -15.09
CA SER A 287 -16.19 -1.63 -15.51
C SER A 287 -16.62 -2.06 -16.91
N GLY A 288 -15.70 -2.10 -17.89
CA GLY A 288 -15.99 -2.51 -19.25
C GLY A 288 -16.48 -3.96 -19.34
N LEU A 289 -15.84 -4.88 -18.61
CA LEU A 289 -16.26 -6.27 -18.52
C LEU A 289 -17.67 -6.40 -17.91
N LEU A 290 -17.95 -5.67 -16.83
CA LEU A 290 -19.28 -5.65 -16.21
C LEU A 290 -20.35 -5.15 -17.16
N ASP A 291 -20.07 -4.06 -17.87
CA ASP A 291 -21.03 -3.42 -18.77
C ASP A 291 -21.32 -4.32 -19.99
N ALA A 292 -20.29 -4.97 -20.54
CA ALA A 292 -20.45 -5.95 -21.63
C ALA A 292 -21.30 -7.16 -21.21
N LEU A 293 -21.01 -7.71 -20.02
CA LEU A 293 -21.77 -8.86 -19.51
C LEU A 293 -23.20 -8.49 -19.15
N LYS A 294 -23.46 -7.30 -18.58
CA LYS A 294 -24.81 -6.82 -18.31
C LYS A 294 -25.63 -6.69 -19.60
N GLU A 295 -25.07 -6.04 -20.62
CA GLU A 295 -25.72 -5.88 -21.92
C GLU A 295 -26.08 -7.24 -22.54
N PHE A 296 -25.15 -8.20 -22.49
CA PHE A 296 -25.40 -9.57 -22.92
C PHE A 296 -26.52 -10.26 -22.13
N CYS A 297 -26.48 -10.15 -20.78
CA CYS A 297 -27.50 -10.73 -19.90
C CYS A 297 -28.89 -10.10 -20.11
N GLU A 298 -28.95 -8.79 -20.31
CA GLU A 298 -30.21 -8.07 -20.56
C GLU A 298 -30.82 -8.49 -21.90
N TYR A 299 -30.03 -8.54 -22.98
CA TYR A 299 -30.46 -8.94 -24.29
C TYR A 299 -31.02 -10.37 -24.31
N ARG A 300 -30.41 -11.29 -23.55
CA ARG A 300 -30.83 -12.70 -23.48
C ARG A 300 -31.78 -13.00 -22.30
N SER A 301 -32.17 -12.00 -21.55
CA SER A 301 -33.07 -12.12 -20.39
C SER A 301 -32.59 -13.15 -19.33
N LEU A 302 -31.28 -13.21 -19.07
CA LEU A 302 -30.67 -14.18 -18.14
C LEU A 302 -30.78 -13.76 -16.67
N LEU A 303 -30.96 -12.45 -16.40
CA LEU A 303 -30.95 -11.92 -15.04
C LEU A 303 -32.26 -12.21 -14.31
N PRO A 304 -32.23 -12.85 -13.13
CA PRO A 304 -33.38 -12.96 -12.26
C PRO A 304 -33.91 -11.57 -11.84
N LYS A 305 -35.24 -11.43 -11.73
CA LYS A 305 -35.89 -10.19 -11.31
C LYS A 305 -35.31 -9.66 -9.99
N GLY A 306 -34.83 -8.43 -10.00
CA GLY A 306 -34.30 -7.73 -8.83
C GLY A 306 -32.85 -8.06 -8.46
N LEU A 307 -32.20 -9.00 -9.16
CA LEU A 307 -30.77 -9.28 -8.96
C LEU A 307 -29.92 -8.27 -9.74
N LYS A 308 -28.93 -7.69 -9.05
CA LYS A 308 -27.92 -6.78 -9.67
C LYS A 308 -26.56 -7.44 -9.57
N ILE A 309 -25.90 -7.59 -10.72
CA ILE A 309 -24.51 -8.03 -10.83
C ILE A 309 -23.61 -6.81 -10.64
N ASN A 310 -22.50 -6.95 -9.90
CA ASN A 310 -21.43 -5.98 -9.79
C ASN A 310 -20.12 -6.53 -10.39
N ALA A 311 -19.09 -5.69 -10.49
CA ALA A 311 -17.80 -6.07 -11.07
C ALA A 311 -17.13 -7.24 -10.35
N ASP A 312 -17.25 -7.28 -9.01
CA ASP A 312 -16.63 -8.35 -8.21
C ASP A 312 -17.32 -9.70 -8.45
N ASP A 313 -18.62 -9.72 -8.75
CA ASP A 313 -19.33 -10.96 -9.09
C ASP A 313 -18.80 -11.59 -10.38
N VAL A 314 -18.37 -10.77 -11.34
CA VAL A 314 -17.82 -11.22 -12.62
C VAL A 314 -16.36 -11.65 -12.50
N ILE A 315 -15.58 -10.91 -11.70
CA ILE A 315 -14.13 -11.12 -11.52
C ILE A 315 -13.81 -12.25 -10.52
N ASN A 316 -14.75 -12.62 -9.65
CA ASN A 316 -14.48 -13.54 -8.54
C ASN A 316 -13.83 -14.86 -8.97
N ASN A 317 -14.28 -15.45 -10.06
CA ASN A 317 -13.73 -16.70 -10.62
C ASN A 317 -12.86 -16.45 -11.86
N ALA A 318 -12.63 -15.19 -12.26
CA ALA A 318 -11.80 -14.88 -13.41
C ALA A 318 -10.32 -14.98 -13.08
N THR A 319 -9.54 -15.49 -13.99
CA THR A 319 -8.08 -15.39 -14.03
C THR A 319 -7.72 -14.50 -15.20
N PHE A 320 -6.87 -13.50 -14.99
CA PHE A 320 -6.59 -12.49 -16.02
C PHE A 320 -5.23 -11.82 -15.83
N VAL A 321 -4.74 -11.29 -16.95
CA VAL A 321 -3.65 -10.31 -16.96
C VAL A 321 -4.10 -9.13 -17.80
N VAL A 322 -3.90 -7.91 -17.28
CA VAL A 322 -4.16 -6.66 -18.00
C VAL A 322 -2.88 -5.87 -18.13
N SER A 323 -2.44 -5.63 -19.34
CA SER A 323 -1.29 -4.80 -19.68
C SER A 323 -1.75 -3.52 -20.37
N SER A 324 -1.42 -2.39 -19.80
CA SER A 324 -1.71 -1.08 -20.35
C SER A 324 -0.41 -0.36 -20.71
N LYS A 325 -0.41 0.35 -21.84
CA LYS A 325 0.68 1.28 -22.18
C LYS A 325 0.08 2.66 -22.39
N MET A 326 0.71 3.68 -21.86
CA MET A 326 0.26 5.06 -22.01
C MET A 326 1.41 6.05 -21.84
N GLN A 327 1.26 7.21 -22.47
CA GLN A 327 2.16 8.33 -22.24
C GLN A 327 1.85 8.98 -20.88
N ASN A 328 2.90 9.39 -20.16
CA ASN A 328 2.81 10.14 -18.90
C ASN A 328 1.86 9.56 -17.84
N PRO A 329 1.99 8.26 -17.45
CA PRO A 329 1.15 7.68 -16.42
C PRO A 329 1.36 8.38 -15.06
N GLN A 330 0.24 8.63 -14.36
CA GLN A 330 0.26 9.20 -13.02
C GLN A 330 0.10 8.07 -11.99
N PHE A 331 1.16 7.81 -11.22
CA PHE A 331 1.13 6.80 -10.16
C PHE A 331 0.95 7.43 -8.78
N ALA A 332 0.35 6.69 -7.85
CA ALA A 332 0.11 7.14 -6.48
C ALA A 332 1.38 7.22 -5.60
N GLY A 333 2.56 6.84 -6.11
CA GLY A 333 3.83 6.87 -5.38
C GLY A 333 5.00 6.45 -6.24
N GLN A 334 6.21 6.54 -5.69
CA GLN A 334 7.45 6.21 -6.41
C GLN A 334 7.58 4.72 -6.73
N THR A 335 7.03 3.83 -5.91
CA THR A 335 7.00 2.37 -6.16
C THR A 335 6.06 1.97 -7.29
N LYS A 336 5.26 2.92 -7.82
CA LYS A 336 4.38 2.77 -9.00
C LYS A 336 3.35 1.64 -8.88
N GLU A 337 2.97 1.26 -7.66
CA GLU A 337 2.07 0.13 -7.41
C GLU A 337 0.61 0.37 -7.83
N ARG A 338 0.21 1.63 -8.03
CA ARG A 338 -1.15 2.02 -8.36
C ARG A 338 -1.19 3.16 -9.37
N LEU A 339 -2.00 2.99 -10.43
CA LEU A 339 -2.25 4.04 -11.43
C LEU A 339 -3.46 4.90 -11.03
N ASP A 340 -3.31 6.24 -11.14
CA ASP A 340 -4.38 7.21 -10.85
C ASP A 340 -4.86 8.02 -12.09
N SER A 341 -4.44 7.67 -13.30
CA SER A 341 -4.80 8.38 -14.55
C SER A 341 -6.26 8.14 -14.94
N LYS A 342 -7.13 9.13 -14.75
CA LYS A 342 -8.58 9.00 -14.98
C LYS A 342 -8.95 8.81 -16.46
N ASP A 343 -8.29 9.52 -17.36
CA ASP A 343 -8.59 9.43 -18.81
C ASP A 343 -8.31 8.03 -19.35
N HIS A 344 -7.26 7.39 -18.82
CA HIS A 344 -6.94 6.01 -19.18
C HIS A 344 -8.00 5.00 -18.71
N MET A 345 -8.65 5.27 -17.57
CA MET A 345 -9.78 4.45 -17.12
C MET A 345 -10.90 4.40 -18.15
N THR A 346 -11.23 5.54 -18.75
CA THR A 346 -12.29 5.63 -19.76
C THR A 346 -11.91 4.85 -21.03
N PHE A 347 -10.67 5.00 -21.49
CA PHE A 347 -10.14 4.27 -22.65
C PHE A 347 -10.19 2.76 -22.43
N VAL A 348 -9.68 2.28 -21.29
CA VAL A 348 -9.67 0.84 -20.96
C VAL A 348 -11.09 0.31 -20.81
N SER A 349 -12.00 1.08 -20.19
CA SER A 349 -13.40 0.66 -20.00
C SER A 349 -14.12 0.52 -21.34
N SER A 350 -14.03 1.51 -22.22
CA SER A 350 -14.68 1.44 -23.54
C SER A 350 -14.09 0.32 -24.40
N SER A 351 -12.74 0.21 -24.45
CA SER A 351 -12.06 -0.85 -25.21
C SER A 351 -12.46 -2.24 -24.75
N THR A 352 -12.46 -2.47 -23.43
CA THR A 352 -12.85 -3.76 -22.86
C THR A 352 -14.31 -4.08 -23.15
N LYS A 353 -15.20 -3.09 -22.98
CA LYS A 353 -16.63 -3.26 -23.28
C LYS A 353 -16.85 -3.64 -24.73
N ASP A 354 -16.29 -2.89 -25.67
CA ASP A 354 -16.50 -3.11 -27.11
C ASP A 354 -16.02 -4.50 -27.57
N ILE A 355 -14.81 -4.88 -27.11
CA ILE A 355 -14.20 -6.17 -27.40
C ILE A 355 -15.08 -7.31 -26.86
N LEU A 356 -15.44 -7.24 -25.59
CA LEU A 356 -16.18 -8.33 -24.93
C LEU A 356 -17.65 -8.39 -25.39
N SER A 357 -18.29 -7.27 -25.72
CA SER A 357 -19.63 -7.27 -26.30
C SER A 357 -19.63 -8.00 -27.63
N ILE A 358 -18.62 -7.80 -28.49
CA ILE A 358 -18.48 -8.53 -29.75
C ILE A 358 -18.22 -10.02 -29.46
N TRP A 359 -17.36 -10.33 -28.50
CA TRP A 359 -17.01 -11.69 -28.15
C TRP A 359 -18.21 -12.47 -27.61
N PHE A 360 -18.97 -11.93 -26.66
CA PHE A 360 -20.19 -12.56 -26.13
C PHE A 360 -21.25 -12.82 -27.17
N ASN A 361 -21.37 -11.94 -28.15
CA ASN A 361 -22.33 -12.13 -29.27
C ASN A 361 -21.89 -13.25 -30.23
N LYS A 362 -20.60 -13.54 -30.35
CA LYS A 362 -20.07 -14.64 -31.18
C LYS A 362 -20.05 -15.97 -30.43
N HIS A 363 -19.80 -15.95 -29.10
CA HIS A 363 -19.61 -17.11 -28.24
C HIS A 363 -20.72 -17.17 -27.17
N THR A 364 -21.96 -17.38 -27.67
CA THR A 364 -23.15 -17.25 -26.80
C THR A 364 -23.25 -18.33 -25.73
N GLU A 365 -22.82 -19.56 -26.02
CA GLU A 365 -22.86 -20.66 -25.03
C GLU A 365 -21.85 -20.43 -23.88
N GLU A 366 -20.63 -20.00 -24.22
CA GLU A 366 -19.59 -19.66 -23.26
C GLU A 366 -19.98 -18.40 -22.47
N GLY A 367 -20.57 -17.42 -23.14
CA GLY A 367 -21.11 -16.21 -22.52
C GLY A 367 -22.18 -16.52 -21.46
N GLU A 368 -23.09 -17.47 -21.75
CA GLU A 368 -24.10 -17.94 -20.80
C GLU A 368 -23.47 -18.63 -19.58
N LYS A 369 -22.43 -19.45 -19.75
CA LYS A 369 -21.71 -20.07 -18.63
C LYS A 369 -21.04 -19.00 -17.73
N ILE A 370 -20.42 -17.97 -18.33
CA ILE A 370 -19.82 -16.86 -17.59
C ILE A 370 -20.89 -16.06 -16.85
N ALA A 371 -22.03 -15.78 -17.51
CA ALA A 371 -23.16 -15.10 -16.90
C ALA A 371 -23.74 -15.90 -15.72
N GLU A 372 -23.84 -17.21 -15.85
CA GLU A 372 -24.31 -18.10 -14.78
C GLU A 372 -23.39 -18.02 -13.55
N LEU A 373 -22.06 -18.07 -13.73
CA LEU A 373 -21.12 -17.88 -12.63
C LEU A 373 -21.28 -16.52 -11.93
N ALA A 374 -21.42 -15.45 -12.71
CA ALA A 374 -21.64 -14.11 -12.16
C ALA A 374 -22.98 -14.02 -11.40
N ILE A 375 -24.03 -14.65 -11.93
CA ILE A 375 -25.34 -14.74 -11.27
C ILE A 375 -25.25 -15.54 -9.96
N ILE A 376 -24.57 -16.69 -9.96
CA ILE A 376 -24.35 -17.49 -8.76
C ILE A 376 -23.58 -16.68 -7.68
N SER A 377 -22.53 -15.96 -8.10
CA SER A 377 -21.76 -15.07 -7.21
C SER A 377 -22.65 -13.95 -6.63
N ALA A 378 -23.43 -13.27 -7.49
CA ALA A 378 -24.36 -12.23 -7.07
C ALA A 378 -25.47 -12.77 -6.12
N GLN A 379 -25.99 -13.98 -6.38
CA GLN A 379 -26.95 -14.65 -5.49
C GLN A 379 -26.33 -15.02 -4.15
N ALA A 380 -25.09 -15.54 -4.15
CA ALA A 380 -24.36 -15.86 -2.93
C ALA A 380 -24.12 -14.59 -2.10
N ARG A 381 -23.69 -13.50 -2.73
CA ARG A 381 -23.53 -12.18 -2.13
C ARG A 381 -24.87 -11.64 -1.60
N ALA A 382 -25.95 -11.74 -2.38
CA ALA A 382 -27.29 -11.32 -1.96
C ALA A 382 -27.83 -12.21 -0.82
N LYS A 383 -27.55 -13.51 -0.84
CA LYS A 383 -27.88 -14.42 0.28
C LYS A 383 -27.04 -14.10 1.51
N ALA A 384 -25.75 -13.85 1.38
CA ALA A 384 -24.90 -13.43 2.48
C ALA A 384 -25.38 -12.10 3.08
N SER A 385 -25.69 -11.11 2.23
CA SER A 385 -26.30 -9.85 2.69
C SER A 385 -27.72 -10.05 3.22
N SER A 386 -28.54 -10.93 2.63
CA SER A 386 -29.89 -11.21 3.13
C SER A 386 -29.88 -12.15 4.37
N THR A 387 -28.85 -12.96 4.56
CA THR A 387 -28.66 -13.72 5.81
C THR A 387 -28.24 -12.79 6.94
N VAL A 388 -27.43 -11.76 6.60
CA VAL A 388 -27.14 -10.63 7.48
C VAL A 388 -28.38 -9.75 7.68
N GLU A 389 -29.22 -9.52 6.65
CA GLU A 389 -30.48 -8.78 6.76
C GLU A 389 -31.61 -9.58 7.41
N ARG A 390 -31.70 -10.90 7.23
CA ARG A 390 -32.76 -11.72 7.87
C ARG A 390 -32.54 -11.94 9.36
N LYS A 391 -31.33 -11.81 9.88
CA LYS A 391 -31.08 -11.70 11.34
C LYS A 391 -31.23 -10.27 11.85
N LYS A 392 -31.30 -9.28 10.98
CA LYS A 392 -31.54 -7.87 11.31
C LYS A 392 -32.99 -7.45 11.11
N THR A 393 -33.96 -8.11 11.74
CA THR A 393 -35.19 -7.45 12.18
C THR A 393 -34.84 -6.58 13.40
N PHE A 394 -33.85 -5.74 13.22
CA PHE A 394 -33.60 -4.66 14.18
C PHE A 394 -34.64 -3.56 13.90
N LYS A 395 -35.65 -3.47 14.75
CA LYS A 395 -36.57 -2.33 14.81
C LYS A 395 -35.84 -1.08 15.35
N GLY A 396 -34.69 -0.71 14.74
CA GLY A 396 -33.86 0.40 15.17
C GLY A 396 -33.46 1.32 14.01
N PRO A 397 -32.92 2.52 14.27
CA PRO A 397 -32.46 3.44 13.24
C PRO A 397 -31.31 2.84 12.41
N ALA A 398 -31.21 3.24 11.14
CA ALA A 398 -30.13 2.80 10.25
C ALA A 398 -28.74 3.08 10.85
N LEU A 399 -27.81 2.11 10.69
CA LEU A 399 -26.45 2.25 11.21
C LEU A 399 -25.73 3.47 10.59
N PRO A 400 -24.86 4.15 11.36
CA PRO A 400 -24.12 5.30 10.85
C PRO A 400 -23.24 4.92 9.65
N GLY A 401 -23.28 5.69 8.58
CA GLY A 401 -22.51 5.43 7.36
C GLY A 401 -20.98 5.45 7.54
N LYS A 402 -20.49 5.98 8.66
CA LYS A 402 -19.08 5.98 9.03
C LYS A 402 -18.61 4.70 9.72
N LEU A 403 -19.53 3.92 10.26
CA LEU A 403 -19.22 2.67 10.95
C LEU A 403 -18.72 1.64 9.94
N SER A 404 -17.52 1.14 10.16
CA SER A 404 -17.01 -0.05 9.49
C SER A 404 -17.22 -1.24 10.42
N ASP A 405 -18.33 -1.92 10.25
CA ASP A 405 -18.78 -3.03 11.11
C ASP A 405 -17.92 -4.29 10.95
N CYS A 406 -17.95 -5.20 11.93
CA CYS A 406 -17.33 -6.52 11.88
C CYS A 406 -18.36 -7.58 11.44
N ASN A 407 -17.84 -8.79 11.15
CA ASN A 407 -18.68 -9.87 10.65
C ASN A 407 -19.38 -10.65 11.77
N SER A 408 -18.71 -10.81 12.94
CA SER A 408 -19.25 -11.55 14.08
C SER A 408 -20.29 -10.74 14.85
N GLU A 409 -21.25 -11.45 15.45
CA GLU A 409 -22.25 -10.92 16.38
C GLU A 409 -22.04 -11.45 17.82
N ASP A 410 -21.00 -12.26 18.04
CA ASP A 410 -20.71 -12.80 19.37
C ASP A 410 -20.11 -11.73 20.27
N LEU A 411 -20.84 -11.35 21.32
CA LEU A 411 -20.40 -10.35 22.31
C LEU A 411 -19.15 -10.77 23.09
N ASN A 412 -18.77 -12.05 23.08
CA ASN A 412 -17.54 -12.48 23.74
C ASN A 412 -16.28 -12.06 22.99
N GLU A 413 -16.37 -11.88 21.66
CA GLU A 413 -15.22 -11.55 20.81
C GLU A 413 -15.31 -10.17 20.16
N THR A 414 -16.52 -9.65 19.90
CA THR A 414 -16.72 -8.41 19.13
C THR A 414 -16.21 -7.16 19.84
N GLU A 415 -15.56 -6.29 19.09
CA GLU A 415 -14.90 -5.07 19.58
C GLU A 415 -15.23 -3.88 18.68
N LEU A 416 -15.60 -2.74 19.27
CA LEU A 416 -15.79 -1.47 18.59
C LEU A 416 -14.68 -0.51 18.99
N PHE A 417 -13.85 -0.06 18.04
CA PHE A 417 -12.86 0.97 18.25
C PHE A 417 -13.43 2.34 17.87
N LEU A 418 -13.49 3.25 18.82
CA LEU A 418 -13.81 4.65 18.63
C LEU A 418 -12.50 5.40 18.38
N VAL A 419 -12.28 5.84 17.14
CA VAL A 419 -10.99 6.35 16.68
C VAL A 419 -11.08 7.84 16.41
N GLU A 420 -10.09 8.61 16.85
CA GLU A 420 -10.00 10.04 16.61
C GLU A 420 -9.72 10.36 15.15
N GLY A 421 -10.66 11.06 14.49
CA GLY A 421 -10.51 11.55 13.13
C GLY A 421 -10.63 10.53 12.01
N ASP A 422 -10.86 11.02 10.80
CA ASP A 422 -11.03 10.17 9.62
C ASP A 422 -9.69 9.60 9.12
N SER A 423 -8.56 10.29 9.35
CA SER A 423 -7.22 9.84 8.94
C SER A 423 -6.79 8.60 9.73
N ALA A 424 -6.77 8.69 11.07
CA ALA A 424 -6.45 7.53 11.92
C ALA A 424 -7.50 6.42 11.78
N GLY A 425 -8.78 6.79 11.55
CA GLY A 425 -9.84 5.86 11.21
C GLY A 425 -9.56 5.07 9.93
N GLY A 426 -8.92 5.67 8.93
CA GLY A 426 -8.48 5.00 7.69
C GLY A 426 -7.41 3.94 7.95
N SER A 427 -6.36 4.28 8.69
CA SER A 427 -5.31 3.35 9.11
C SER A 427 -5.86 2.21 9.98
N ALA A 428 -6.73 2.52 10.95
CA ALA A 428 -7.38 1.53 11.80
C ALA A 428 -8.27 0.55 11.01
N LYS A 429 -8.98 1.02 9.97
CA LYS A 429 -9.77 0.17 9.08
C LYS A 429 -8.92 -0.85 8.32
N GLN A 430 -7.69 -0.49 7.96
CA GLN A 430 -6.75 -1.39 7.30
C GLN A 430 -6.09 -2.35 8.28
N ALA A 431 -5.81 -1.88 9.52
CA ALA A 431 -5.14 -2.64 10.57
C ALA A 431 -6.04 -3.70 11.23
N ARG A 432 -7.37 -3.50 11.24
CA ARG A 432 -8.32 -4.33 12.02
C ARG A 432 -8.45 -5.76 11.53
N GLU A 433 -8.82 -6.65 12.41
CA GLU A 433 -9.36 -7.97 12.06
C GLU A 433 -10.87 -7.85 11.79
N ARG A 434 -11.26 -8.00 10.52
CA ARG A 434 -12.65 -7.78 10.06
C ARG A 434 -13.66 -8.77 10.64
N SER A 435 -13.21 -9.93 11.09
CA SER A 435 -14.07 -10.95 11.66
C SER A 435 -14.78 -10.44 12.92
N PHE A 436 -14.08 -9.72 13.82
CA PHE A 436 -14.63 -9.32 15.12
C PHE A 436 -14.37 -7.86 15.51
N GLN A 437 -13.58 -7.09 14.74
CA GLN A 437 -13.27 -5.70 15.06
C GLN A 437 -14.01 -4.71 14.16
N ALA A 438 -14.75 -3.80 14.74
CA ALA A 438 -15.44 -2.70 14.09
C ALA A 438 -14.72 -1.36 14.36
N ILE A 439 -14.75 -0.44 13.41
CA ILE A 439 -14.12 0.90 13.52
C ILE A 439 -15.19 1.97 13.32
N MET A 440 -15.23 2.93 14.23
CA MET A 440 -16.04 4.15 14.12
C MET A 440 -15.17 5.38 14.31
N PRO A 441 -14.83 6.12 13.25
CA PRO A 441 -14.12 7.39 13.37
C PRO A 441 -15.06 8.48 13.94
N LEU A 442 -14.52 9.27 14.85
CA LEU A 442 -15.19 10.42 15.45
C LEU A 442 -14.72 11.70 14.75
N ARG A 443 -15.63 12.64 14.48
CA ARG A 443 -15.30 13.94 13.89
C ARG A 443 -14.97 14.97 14.98
N GLY A 444 -13.71 14.97 15.40
CA GLY A 444 -13.21 15.92 16.40
C GLY A 444 -13.79 15.68 17.80
N LYS A 445 -13.76 16.72 18.61
CA LYS A 445 -14.23 16.68 20.01
C LYS A 445 -15.75 16.52 20.08
N ILE A 446 -16.21 15.50 20.80
CA ILE A 446 -17.64 15.33 21.04
C ILE A 446 -18.17 16.39 22.02
N LEU A 447 -19.50 16.53 22.07
CA LEU A 447 -20.16 17.41 23.03
C LEU A 447 -19.75 17.04 24.45
N ASN A 448 -19.43 18.05 25.28
CA ASN A 448 -19.30 17.86 26.71
C ASN A 448 -20.68 17.56 27.32
N THR A 449 -20.88 16.31 27.72
CA THR A 449 -22.18 15.79 28.19
C THR A 449 -22.33 15.81 29.70
N TRP A 450 -21.29 16.28 30.46
CA TRP A 450 -21.24 16.12 31.89
C TRP A 450 -22.39 16.81 32.65
N ASP A 451 -22.73 18.03 32.26
CA ASP A 451 -23.81 18.81 32.87
C ASP A 451 -25.20 18.64 32.18
N LEU A 452 -25.28 17.75 31.17
CA LEU A 452 -26.51 17.60 30.36
C LEU A 452 -27.26 16.32 30.75
N GLU A 453 -28.58 16.34 30.51
CA GLU A 453 -29.43 15.17 30.68
C GLU A 453 -29.42 14.26 29.42
N SER A 454 -29.73 12.98 29.62
CA SER A 454 -29.65 11.95 28.54
C SER A 454 -30.56 12.30 27.34
N ASN A 455 -31.68 12.95 27.55
CA ASN A 455 -32.60 13.40 26.48
C ASN A 455 -32.05 14.58 25.66
N GLU A 456 -31.13 15.35 26.24
CA GLU A 456 -30.54 16.51 25.57
C GLU A 456 -29.36 16.12 24.70
N ILE A 457 -28.53 15.18 25.18
CA ILE A 457 -27.34 14.77 24.47
C ILE A 457 -27.61 14.01 23.18
N ILE A 458 -28.74 13.34 23.07
CA ILE A 458 -29.13 12.57 21.87
C ILE A 458 -29.48 13.51 20.67
N LYS A 459 -29.63 14.82 20.90
CA LYS A 459 -29.74 15.80 19.85
C LYS A 459 -28.42 15.99 19.08
N SER A 460 -27.30 15.66 19.69
CA SER A 460 -26.00 15.64 19.01
C SER A 460 -25.92 14.47 18.04
N GLN A 461 -25.65 14.76 16.78
CA GLN A 461 -25.56 13.73 15.73
C GLN A 461 -24.46 12.71 16.02
N GLU A 462 -23.32 13.13 16.59
CA GLU A 462 -22.21 12.22 16.92
C GLU A 462 -22.62 11.25 18.05
N ILE A 463 -23.31 11.74 19.09
CA ILE A 463 -23.79 10.88 20.18
C ILE A 463 -24.91 9.95 19.70
N LYS A 464 -25.79 10.43 18.84
CA LYS A 464 -26.82 9.61 18.21
C LYS A 464 -26.18 8.47 17.37
N ASN A 465 -25.17 8.81 16.56
CA ASN A 465 -24.45 7.84 15.76
C ASN A 465 -23.74 6.79 16.64
N LEU A 466 -23.09 7.24 17.73
CA LEU A 466 -22.41 6.38 18.68
C LEU A 466 -23.39 5.43 19.40
N SER A 467 -24.51 5.97 19.90
CA SER A 467 -25.57 5.19 20.54
C SER A 467 -26.16 4.13 19.59
N THR A 468 -26.39 4.52 18.33
CA THR A 468 -26.89 3.62 17.28
C THR A 468 -25.85 2.53 16.95
N ALA A 469 -24.56 2.89 16.85
CA ALA A 469 -23.48 1.92 16.61
C ALA A 469 -23.37 0.91 17.76
N ILE A 470 -23.40 1.38 19.02
CA ILE A 470 -23.32 0.54 20.22
C ILE A 470 -24.59 -0.31 20.38
N GLY A 471 -25.74 0.18 19.97
CA GLY A 471 -27.04 -0.47 20.15
C GLY A 471 -27.72 -0.15 21.49
N VAL A 472 -27.22 0.82 22.25
CA VAL A 472 -27.75 1.20 23.57
C VAL A 472 -28.01 2.72 23.60
N LEU A 473 -29.14 3.14 24.14
CA LEU A 473 -29.48 4.54 24.30
C LEU A 473 -28.89 5.11 25.59
N PRO A 474 -28.49 6.41 25.60
CA PRO A 474 -28.01 7.08 26.81
C PRO A 474 -29.06 7.04 27.95
N GLY A 475 -28.62 6.70 29.16
CA GLY A 475 -29.49 6.60 30.33
C GLY A 475 -30.31 5.30 30.41
N ASN A 476 -30.25 4.43 29.41
CA ASN A 476 -30.96 3.15 29.44
C ASN A 476 -30.12 2.09 30.17
N ALA A 477 -30.77 1.36 31.06
CA ALA A 477 -30.16 0.20 31.75
C ALA A 477 -30.23 -1.09 30.92
N ASP A 478 -31.12 -1.17 29.94
CA ASP A 478 -31.28 -2.31 29.05
C ASP A 478 -30.16 -2.35 28.01
N VAL A 479 -29.37 -3.42 28.06
CA VAL A 479 -28.26 -3.70 27.14
C VAL A 479 -28.53 -4.89 26.22
N SER A 480 -29.77 -5.34 26.12
CA SER A 480 -30.18 -6.49 25.30
C SER A 480 -29.89 -6.31 23.82
N SER A 481 -29.82 -5.04 23.36
CA SER A 481 -29.51 -4.66 21.98
C SER A 481 -28.03 -4.31 21.75
N LEU A 482 -27.16 -4.58 22.72
CA LEU A 482 -25.72 -4.33 22.62
C LEU A 482 -25.12 -5.09 21.45
N ARG A 483 -24.27 -4.41 20.67
CA ARG A 483 -23.70 -4.95 19.43
C ARG A 483 -22.25 -5.41 19.57
N TYR A 484 -21.52 -4.89 20.55
CA TYR A 484 -20.11 -5.20 20.75
C TYR A 484 -19.80 -5.49 22.20
N GLY A 485 -19.04 -6.55 22.42
CA GLY A 485 -18.64 -6.96 23.77
C GLY A 485 -17.63 -6.04 24.42
N LYS A 486 -16.78 -5.41 23.61
CA LYS A 486 -15.82 -4.41 24.06
C LYS A 486 -15.95 -3.11 23.24
N ILE A 487 -15.88 -1.98 23.91
CA ILE A 487 -15.83 -0.65 23.29
C ILE A 487 -14.49 -0.03 23.67
N CYS A 488 -13.63 0.15 22.69
CA CYS A 488 -12.24 0.58 22.89
C CYS A 488 -12.08 2.03 22.40
N ILE A 489 -11.67 2.92 23.27
CA ILE A 489 -11.36 4.32 22.96
C ILE A 489 -9.91 4.35 22.48
N LEU A 490 -9.68 4.84 21.27
CA LEU A 490 -8.39 4.98 20.63
C LEU A 490 -8.19 6.44 20.19
N ALA A 491 -7.48 7.19 21.00
CA ALA A 491 -7.15 8.60 20.80
C ALA A 491 -5.65 8.80 20.71
N ASP A 492 -5.25 9.89 20.07
CA ASP A 492 -3.83 10.31 20.01
C ASP A 492 -3.26 10.57 21.41
N ALA A 493 -1.97 10.39 21.57
CA ALA A 493 -1.30 10.60 22.86
C ALA A 493 -0.96 12.08 23.13
N ASP A 494 -1.52 12.99 22.35
CA ASP A 494 -1.36 14.44 22.53
C ASP A 494 -2.47 15.07 23.41
N SER A 495 -2.42 16.37 23.60
CA SER A 495 -3.38 17.11 24.44
C SER A 495 -4.81 17.06 23.90
N ASP A 496 -4.98 17.00 22.58
CA ASP A 496 -6.29 16.97 21.94
C ASP A 496 -6.91 15.57 22.06
N GLY A 497 -6.14 14.51 21.82
CA GLY A 497 -6.58 13.14 22.01
C GLY A 497 -6.94 12.82 23.46
N LEU A 498 -6.14 13.30 24.44
CA LEU A 498 -6.49 13.18 25.86
C LEU A 498 -7.78 13.91 26.20
N HIS A 499 -8.07 15.05 25.58
CA HIS A 499 -9.32 15.77 25.76
C HIS A 499 -10.51 14.97 25.17
N ILE A 500 -10.37 14.40 23.96
CA ILE A 500 -11.38 13.55 23.35
C ILE A 500 -11.66 12.32 24.22
N ALA A 501 -10.62 11.65 24.71
CA ALA A 501 -10.76 10.52 25.63
C ALA A 501 -11.51 10.93 26.91
N THR A 502 -11.17 12.09 27.50
CA THR A 502 -11.85 12.60 28.71
C THR A 502 -13.34 12.86 28.46
N LEU A 503 -13.71 13.43 27.32
CA LEU A 503 -15.12 13.66 26.94
C LEU A 503 -15.87 12.33 26.73
N LEU A 504 -15.23 11.31 26.14
CA LEU A 504 -15.79 9.98 26.01
C LEU A 504 -15.97 9.29 27.37
N PHE A 505 -15.00 9.44 28.28
CA PHE A 505 -15.12 8.93 29.65
C PHE A 505 -16.33 9.56 30.36
N ALA A 506 -16.48 10.88 30.26
CA ALA A 506 -17.62 11.59 30.82
C ALA A 506 -18.95 11.04 30.26
N LEU A 507 -19.03 10.84 28.96
CA LEU A 507 -20.20 10.29 28.29
C LEU A 507 -20.53 8.88 28.82
N PHE A 508 -19.54 7.99 28.89
CA PHE A 508 -19.77 6.61 29.35
C PHE A 508 -20.07 6.56 30.87
N LEU A 509 -19.34 7.28 31.69
CA LEU A 509 -19.53 7.32 33.14
C LEU A 509 -20.88 7.87 33.55
N ARG A 510 -21.41 8.85 32.85
CA ARG A 510 -22.66 9.50 33.20
C ARG A 510 -23.89 8.87 32.52
N HIS A 511 -23.78 8.53 31.23
CA HIS A 511 -24.93 8.18 30.41
C HIS A 511 -24.98 6.71 29.98
N PHE A 512 -23.90 5.93 30.16
CA PHE A 512 -23.82 4.50 29.86
C PHE A 512 -23.27 3.71 31.04
N LYS A 513 -23.74 4.00 32.23
CA LYS A 513 -23.25 3.42 33.50
C LYS A 513 -23.24 1.90 33.48
N THR A 514 -24.26 1.26 32.89
CA THR A 514 -24.37 -0.21 32.80
C THR A 514 -23.17 -0.76 32.03
N LEU A 515 -22.76 -0.17 30.90
CA LEU A 515 -21.60 -0.64 30.12
C LEU A 515 -20.28 -0.51 30.89
N VAL A 516 -20.14 0.53 31.72
CA VAL A 516 -18.96 0.70 32.56
C VAL A 516 -18.95 -0.33 33.70
N ASN A 517 -20.08 -0.54 34.36
CA ASN A 517 -20.22 -1.50 35.45
C ASN A 517 -19.99 -2.95 34.96
N ASP A 518 -20.47 -3.28 33.77
CA ASP A 518 -20.25 -4.59 33.11
C ASP A 518 -18.81 -4.72 32.58
N GLY A 519 -17.99 -3.67 32.70
CA GLY A 519 -16.58 -3.68 32.31
C GLY A 519 -16.34 -3.80 30.80
N ARG A 520 -17.20 -3.19 29.99
CA ARG A 520 -17.15 -3.26 28.53
C ARG A 520 -16.39 -2.09 27.90
N ILE A 521 -16.01 -1.09 28.66
CA ILE A 521 -15.32 0.11 28.17
C ILE A 521 -13.82 -0.01 28.42
N PHE A 522 -13.03 0.20 27.39
CA PHE A 522 -11.58 0.07 27.42
C PHE A 522 -10.92 1.29 26.78
N ILE A 523 -9.68 1.54 27.17
CA ILE A 523 -8.78 2.51 26.58
C ILE A 523 -7.67 1.73 25.91
N ALA A 524 -7.48 1.94 24.63
CA ALA A 524 -6.34 1.40 23.90
C ALA A 524 -5.12 2.32 24.13
N MET A 525 -3.97 1.73 24.42
CA MET A 525 -2.75 2.44 24.75
C MET A 525 -1.77 2.36 23.57
N PRO A 526 -1.79 3.31 22.63
CA PRO A 526 -0.80 3.35 21.55
C PRO A 526 0.58 3.69 22.11
N PRO A 527 1.66 3.11 21.57
CA PRO A 527 3.01 3.43 22.00
C PRO A 527 3.41 4.83 21.55
N LEU A 528 4.18 5.53 22.39
CA LEU A 528 4.81 6.82 22.05
C LEU A 528 6.12 6.65 21.30
N TYR A 529 6.80 5.53 21.49
CA TYR A 529 8.12 5.30 20.92
C TYR A 529 8.21 3.91 20.28
N ARG A 530 8.84 3.88 19.11
CA ARG A 530 9.40 2.68 18.50
C ARG A 530 10.90 2.71 18.69
N VAL A 531 11.49 1.62 19.15
CA VAL A 531 12.90 1.45 19.41
C VAL A 531 13.42 0.27 18.59
N ASP A 532 14.17 0.56 17.55
CA ASP A 532 14.79 -0.46 16.70
C ASP A 532 16.18 -0.77 17.26
N CYS A 533 16.38 -2.02 17.66
CA CYS A 533 17.61 -2.50 18.27
C CYS A 533 18.22 -3.64 17.43
N GLY A 534 18.94 -3.30 16.38
CA GLY A 534 19.44 -4.27 15.41
C GLY A 534 18.28 -4.91 14.61
N LYS A 535 17.96 -6.18 14.87
CA LYS A 535 16.82 -6.89 14.23
C LYS A 535 15.55 -6.90 15.09
N GLU A 536 15.63 -6.44 16.34
CA GLU A 536 14.48 -6.43 17.25
C GLU A 536 13.81 -5.06 17.22
N VAL A 537 12.49 -5.05 17.02
CA VAL A 537 11.65 -3.85 17.12
C VAL A 537 10.86 -3.92 18.41
N LEU A 538 11.00 -2.89 19.25
CA LEU A 538 10.29 -2.80 20.51
C LEU A 538 9.51 -1.50 20.59
N TYR A 539 8.39 -1.53 21.31
CA TYR A 539 7.54 -0.37 21.50
C TYR A 539 7.51 0.04 22.96
N ALA A 540 7.48 1.34 23.22
CA ALA A 540 7.39 1.90 24.57
C ALA A 540 6.23 2.88 24.66
N LEU A 541 5.43 2.76 25.73
CA LEU A 541 4.27 3.62 25.98
C LEU A 541 4.68 5.01 26.47
N ASP A 542 5.83 5.11 27.16
CA ASP A 542 6.32 6.33 27.75
C ASP A 542 7.84 6.43 27.69
N GLU A 543 8.36 7.55 28.16
CA GLU A 543 9.80 7.86 28.19
C GLU A 543 10.59 6.93 29.12
N LEU A 544 9.98 6.51 30.23
CA LEU A 544 10.63 5.64 31.21
C LEU A 544 10.82 4.23 30.63
N GLN A 545 9.81 3.70 29.94
CA GLN A 545 9.92 2.40 29.25
C GLN A 545 10.95 2.47 28.12
N LYS A 546 10.93 3.54 27.31
CA LYS A 546 11.93 3.78 26.24
C LYS A 546 13.36 3.77 26.84
N ASP A 547 13.60 4.53 27.92
CA ASP A 547 14.91 4.62 28.53
C ASP A 547 15.37 3.29 29.13
N LYS A 548 14.45 2.51 29.69
CA LYS A 548 14.72 1.14 30.17
C LYS A 548 15.15 0.24 29.02
N ILE A 549 14.39 0.22 27.92
CA ILE A 549 14.72 -0.57 26.72
C ILE A 549 16.11 -0.18 26.21
N VAL A 550 16.37 1.11 26.03
CA VAL A 550 17.66 1.61 25.55
C VAL A 550 18.82 1.20 26.48
N LYS A 551 18.62 1.26 27.80
CA LYS A 551 19.62 0.88 28.80
C LYS A 551 19.92 -0.62 28.73
N ASP A 552 18.89 -1.45 28.63
CA ASP A 552 19.03 -2.91 28.55
C ASP A 552 19.81 -3.32 27.29
N PHE A 553 19.56 -2.68 26.16
CA PHE A 553 20.27 -2.97 24.91
C PHE A 553 21.70 -2.42 24.88
N LYS A 554 21.97 -1.27 25.48
CA LYS A 554 23.35 -0.76 25.63
C LYS A 554 24.24 -1.70 26.45
N ASN A 555 23.65 -2.49 27.33
CA ASN A 555 24.36 -3.46 28.19
C ASN A 555 24.54 -4.83 27.51
N LYS A 556 23.89 -5.11 26.35
CA LYS A 556 24.07 -6.37 25.60
C LYS A 556 25.45 -6.42 24.91
N LYS A 557 26.10 -7.58 24.91
CA LYS A 557 27.32 -7.82 24.14
C LYS A 557 27.05 -7.61 22.65
N GLY A 558 27.80 -6.74 21.98
CA GLY A 558 27.67 -6.46 20.54
C GLY A 558 27.20 -5.05 20.21
N LYS A 559 26.76 -4.24 21.19
CA LYS A 559 26.28 -2.85 21.06
C LYS A 559 25.50 -2.60 19.75
N PRO A 560 24.30 -3.16 19.60
CA PRO A 560 23.51 -2.97 18.38
C PRO A 560 23.21 -1.48 18.19
N LYS A 561 23.15 -1.05 16.93
CA LYS A 561 22.70 0.32 16.59
C LYS A 561 21.25 0.47 17.06
N ILE A 562 21.00 1.49 17.87
CA ILE A 562 19.66 1.81 18.39
C ILE A 562 19.14 3.01 17.61
N ASN A 563 17.97 2.85 16.98
CA ASN A 563 17.22 3.94 16.37
C ASN A 563 15.92 4.14 17.16
N ILE A 564 15.54 5.39 17.42
CA ILE A 564 14.35 5.73 18.20
C ILE A 564 13.47 6.64 17.35
N GLN A 565 12.24 6.20 17.10
CA GLN A 565 11.19 6.99 16.46
C GLN A 565 10.13 7.35 17.50
N ARG A 566 9.75 8.63 17.57
CA ARG A 566 8.63 9.09 18.41
C ARG A 566 7.41 9.25 17.52
N PHE A 567 6.28 8.65 17.91
CA PHE A 567 4.97 8.89 17.28
C PHE A 567 4.31 10.10 17.96
N LYS A 568 3.84 11.05 17.16
CA LYS A 568 3.08 12.22 17.65
C LYS A 568 1.59 11.94 17.67
N GLY A 569 1.11 11.01 16.83
CA GLY A 569 -0.27 10.59 16.76
C GLY A 569 -0.44 9.31 15.94
N LEU A 570 -1.65 8.73 15.97
CA LEU A 570 -2.03 7.50 15.28
C LEU A 570 -1.88 7.61 13.75
N GLY A 571 -1.99 8.82 13.20
CA GLY A 571 -1.83 9.07 11.78
C GLY A 571 -0.40 8.90 11.26
N GLU A 572 0.60 8.85 12.16
CA GLU A 572 2.00 8.58 11.82
C GLU A 572 2.34 7.09 11.83
N MET A 573 1.44 6.25 12.34
CA MET A 573 1.59 4.81 12.36
C MET A 573 1.02 4.20 11.08
N ASN A 574 1.81 3.34 10.43
CA ASN A 574 1.29 2.56 9.33
C ASN A 574 0.32 1.46 9.84
N PRO A 575 -0.54 0.87 8.98
CA PRO A 575 -1.50 -0.13 9.39
C PRO A 575 -0.90 -1.36 10.10
N SER A 576 0.30 -1.81 9.70
CA SER A 576 0.98 -2.95 10.34
C SER A 576 1.41 -2.60 11.76
N GLN A 577 2.01 -1.43 11.97
CA GLN A 577 2.41 -0.94 13.30
C GLN A 577 1.19 -0.77 14.20
N LEU A 578 0.10 -0.19 13.67
CA LEU A 578 -1.14 -0.02 14.42
C LEU A 578 -1.77 -1.37 14.77
N ARG A 579 -1.71 -2.35 13.87
CA ARG A 579 -2.15 -3.72 14.14
C ARG A 579 -1.37 -4.32 15.31
N GLU A 580 -0.04 -4.37 15.18
CA GLU A 580 0.85 -5.01 16.15
C GLU A 580 0.78 -4.38 17.56
N THR A 581 0.52 -3.10 17.67
CA THR A 581 0.60 -2.38 18.95
C THR A 581 -0.74 -2.12 19.61
N VAL A 582 -1.83 -2.00 18.83
CA VAL A 582 -3.13 -1.51 19.32
C VAL A 582 -4.30 -2.44 19.01
N MET A 583 -4.25 -3.14 17.87
CA MET A 583 -5.41 -3.91 17.39
C MET A 583 -5.31 -5.40 17.68
N ASP A 584 -4.11 -5.98 17.60
CA ASP A 584 -3.91 -7.41 17.79
C ASP A 584 -4.13 -7.82 19.26
N PRO A 585 -5.05 -8.74 19.56
CA PRO A 585 -5.33 -9.21 20.93
C PRO A 585 -4.11 -9.73 21.69
N GLU A 586 -3.11 -10.31 20.99
CA GLU A 586 -1.94 -10.93 21.60
C GLU A 586 -0.88 -9.93 22.05
N THR A 587 -0.84 -8.73 21.42
CA THR A 587 0.27 -7.78 21.61
C THR A 587 -0.17 -6.43 22.14
N ARG A 588 -1.45 -6.06 21.98
CA ARG A 588 -1.98 -4.77 22.40
C ARG A 588 -2.14 -4.65 23.91
N GLN A 589 -2.21 -3.41 24.37
CA GLN A 589 -2.55 -3.08 25.76
C GLN A 589 -3.87 -2.33 25.84
N LEU A 590 -4.85 -2.93 26.53
CA LEU A 590 -6.15 -2.33 26.83
C LEU A 590 -6.28 -2.10 28.34
N VAL A 591 -6.61 -0.88 28.73
CA VAL A 591 -6.92 -0.52 30.11
C VAL A 591 -8.42 -0.45 30.27
N ARG A 592 -8.98 -1.26 31.16
CA ARG A 592 -10.43 -1.29 31.44
C ARG A 592 -10.82 -0.05 32.24
N LEU A 593 -11.88 0.64 31.79
CA LEU A 593 -12.50 1.71 32.56
C LEU A 593 -13.37 1.08 33.65
N SER A 594 -13.05 1.35 34.90
CA SER A 594 -13.79 0.88 36.07
C SER A 594 -14.00 2.01 37.08
N ILE A 595 -15.06 1.93 37.87
CA ILE A 595 -15.33 2.83 38.98
C ILE A 595 -15.27 2.01 40.25
N SER A 596 -14.41 2.40 41.19
CA SER A 596 -14.41 1.81 42.52
C SER A 596 -15.18 2.71 43.51
N ALA A 597 -15.74 2.13 44.57
CA ALA A 597 -16.46 2.88 45.58
C ALA A 597 -15.58 3.92 46.33
N SER A 598 -14.27 3.73 46.28
CA SER A 598 -13.27 4.63 46.88
C SER A 598 -12.83 5.77 45.93
N ASP A 599 -13.22 5.73 44.67
CA ASP A 599 -12.76 6.67 43.66
C ASP A 599 -13.54 7.99 43.75
N ASN A 600 -12.81 9.09 43.82
CA ASN A 600 -13.39 10.44 43.67
C ASN A 600 -13.64 10.80 42.19
N ALA A 601 -13.95 9.79 41.35
CA ALA A 601 -14.05 9.97 39.92
C ALA A 601 -15.11 11.04 39.54
N ASN A 602 -16.29 11.00 40.16
CA ASN A 602 -17.33 11.99 39.92
C ASN A 602 -16.89 13.40 40.31
N ALA A 603 -16.26 13.59 41.49
CA ALA A 603 -15.78 14.88 41.92
C ALA A 603 -14.65 15.42 41.02
N MET A 604 -13.78 14.52 40.51
CA MET A 604 -12.74 14.88 39.57
C MET A 604 -13.35 15.28 38.20
N MET A 605 -14.32 14.53 37.69
CA MET A 605 -14.99 14.85 36.44
C MET A 605 -15.83 16.14 36.55
N ASP A 606 -16.46 16.39 37.70
CA ASP A 606 -17.11 17.67 38.01
C ASP A 606 -16.12 18.83 37.97
N LEU A 607 -14.96 18.68 38.60
CA LEU A 607 -13.90 19.69 38.59
C LEU A 607 -13.44 19.96 37.14
N LEU A 608 -13.20 18.90 36.36
CA LEU A 608 -12.64 19.01 35.01
C LEU A 608 -13.63 19.53 33.97
N LEU A 609 -14.90 19.12 34.03
CA LEU A 609 -15.84 19.27 32.91
C LEU A 609 -17.07 20.15 33.22
N SER A 610 -17.49 20.28 34.50
CA SER A 610 -18.64 21.12 34.83
C SER A 610 -18.32 22.60 34.61
N LYS A 611 -19.24 23.29 33.92
CA LYS A 611 -19.15 24.76 33.70
C LYS A 611 -19.19 25.55 35.02
N LYS A 612 -19.93 25.06 36.00
CA LYS A 612 -20.07 25.70 37.33
C LYS A 612 -18.73 25.70 38.10
N ASN A 613 -17.87 24.73 37.84
CA ASN A 613 -16.60 24.58 38.57
C ASN A 613 -15.40 25.24 37.85
N ALA A 614 -15.62 26.13 36.90
CA ALA A 614 -14.54 26.84 36.22
C ALA A 614 -13.58 27.60 37.16
N PRO A 615 -14.06 28.30 38.23
CA PRO A 615 -13.16 28.96 39.20
C PRO A 615 -12.34 27.95 39.99
N ALA A 616 -12.93 26.87 40.49
CA ALA A 616 -12.23 25.81 41.24
C ALA A 616 -11.19 25.08 40.37
N ARG A 617 -11.50 24.87 39.08
CA ARG A 617 -10.54 24.31 38.12
C ARG A 617 -9.33 25.21 37.89
N LYS A 618 -9.56 26.54 37.81
CA LYS A 618 -8.47 27.51 37.68
C LYS A 618 -7.53 27.42 38.93
N GLU A 619 -8.10 27.45 40.12
CA GLU A 619 -7.34 27.33 41.38
C GLU A 619 -6.57 25.98 41.44
N TRP A 620 -7.20 24.88 41.02
CA TRP A 620 -6.55 23.58 40.98
C TRP A 620 -5.38 23.55 39.98
N LEU A 621 -5.50 24.19 38.82
CA LEU A 621 -4.43 24.32 37.82
C LEU A 621 -3.29 25.19 38.37
N GLU A 622 -3.58 26.30 39.05
CA GLU A 622 -2.57 27.18 39.66
C GLU A 622 -1.79 26.43 40.74
N LYS A 623 -2.45 25.59 41.56
CA LYS A 623 -1.81 24.80 42.61
C LYS A 623 -1.02 23.60 42.08
N LYS A 624 -1.46 22.95 41.02
CA LYS A 624 -0.88 21.67 40.55
C LYS A 624 -0.21 21.73 39.17
N GLY A 625 -0.33 22.83 38.44
CA GLY A 625 0.24 22.96 37.10
C GLY A 625 1.78 22.84 37.06
N SER A 626 2.44 23.19 38.15
CA SER A 626 3.90 23.04 38.31
C SER A 626 4.38 21.58 38.49
N LEU A 627 3.44 20.64 38.72
CA LEU A 627 3.75 19.22 38.90
C LEU A 627 3.76 18.45 37.56
N VAL A 628 3.33 19.07 36.47
CA VAL A 628 3.37 18.49 35.15
C VAL A 628 4.82 18.45 34.66
N ARG A 629 5.37 17.27 34.50
CA ARG A 629 6.64 17.07 33.75
C ARG A 629 6.30 17.05 32.28
N ILE A 630 6.67 18.10 31.56
CA ILE A 630 6.55 18.22 30.10
C ILE A 630 7.65 17.40 29.43
#